data_7078d04c4d73539cc5359a65159e4474
#
_entry.id   7078d04c4d73539cc5359a65159e4474
#
_cell.length_a   1.000
_cell.length_b   1.000
_cell.length_c   1.000
_cell.angle_alpha   90.00
_cell.angle_beta   90.00
_cell.angle_gamma   90.00
#
_symmetry.space_group_name_H-M   'P 1'
#
loop_
_entity.id
_entity.type
_entity.pdbx_description
1 polymer ?
#
loop_
_entity_poly.entity_id
_entity_poly.type
_entity_poly.pdbx_seq_one_letter_code
_entity_poly.pdbx_strand_id
1 'polypeptide(L)'
;MGDYGITSKGFVLKRLDEIYSQVCTALKENIGVDPSENPQSILNVLTTIFCDQIASVWEDYSSGYENLSPMTAEGVALDRCMQLGGVSRIGKARTTYFLSCTGKEGTIIPAGALVQTSTSPVRQFQCASIGTITIKNWSSLTIQPIDDISGTFTFSFSIERSATSGDVGTASSSSKFSKKLTVKSYDDAIDKIIAELQGFKAFESFGISVKTETNEKGQRTIMLNGAKESDCFSSSTCEYVTIVRVTSNILFESVDYGNFIHANNTITKIVTNIDGFESVANRITPNSGHLEQTDAEARSSYIDRLANRALGTVASIVSILYSDVEGVTYATGYQNDTDETDADGRPPHSIEIVVQGGSDAAVANVIWNNKAAGIRAYGSYYSYATDTNGNSQYLEFTRVKTVYLLLSIKITSAGGLDDDYEERIKALLSNESPEVGKPIRLQRLIRPILENISGVDYVEIRGTLNEKSDVSSVEDSSMAVGVVAVSKEQQPLIVANGIRIVKVS
;
A
#
# COMPACT_ATOMS: atom_id res chain seq x y z
N MET A 1 -46.93 31.17 10.48
CA MET A 1 -46.34 29.84 10.35
C MET A 1 -47.10 29.01 11.40
N GLY A 2 -47.51 27.79 11.02
CA GLY A 2 -48.22 26.91 11.97
C GLY A 2 -47.28 26.38 13.06
N ASP A 3 -47.84 25.83 14.13
CA ASP A 3 -47.07 25.29 15.26
C ASP A 3 -46.38 23.97 14.90
N TYR A 4 -46.76 23.33 13.78
CA TYR A 4 -46.25 22.07 13.26
C TYR A 4 -45.74 22.18 11.83
N GLY A 5 -44.91 21.22 11.38
CA GLY A 5 -44.27 21.20 10.08
C GLY A 5 -43.01 22.02 10.04
N ILE A 6 -42.66 22.62 8.89
CA ILE A 6 -41.47 23.43 8.76
C ILE A 6 -41.67 24.79 9.41
N THR A 7 -41.00 24.99 10.53
CA THR A 7 -41.06 26.22 11.34
C THR A 7 -39.73 26.98 11.30
N SER A 8 -39.66 28.12 11.96
CA SER A 8 -38.37 28.86 12.13
C SER A 8 -37.35 28.13 13.00
N LYS A 9 -37.77 27.08 13.73
CA LYS A 9 -36.92 26.25 14.58
C LYS A 9 -36.59 24.88 13.96
N GLY A 10 -36.95 24.68 12.69
CA GLY A 10 -36.85 23.41 11.99
C GLY A 10 -38.20 22.69 11.87
N PHE A 11 -38.13 21.38 11.59
CA PHE A 11 -39.35 20.56 11.47
C PHE A 11 -39.88 20.20 12.86
N VAL A 12 -41.19 20.44 13.08
CA VAL A 12 -41.90 20.07 14.30
C VAL A 12 -42.91 18.99 13.96
N LEU A 13 -42.65 17.78 14.47
CA LEU A 13 -43.52 16.61 14.26
C LEU A 13 -44.85 16.76 14.99
N LYS A 14 -45.95 16.51 14.28
CA LYS A 14 -47.26 16.41 14.88
C LYS A 14 -47.54 14.94 15.25
N ARG A 15 -47.65 14.66 16.55
CA ARG A 15 -47.79 13.33 17.08
C ARG A 15 -49.24 12.84 17.04
N LEU A 16 -49.41 11.50 17.18
CA LEU A 16 -50.69 10.84 17.10
C LEU A 16 -51.75 11.41 18.09
N ASP A 17 -51.33 11.69 19.33
CA ASP A 17 -52.19 12.25 20.38
C ASP A 17 -52.77 13.63 20.00
N GLU A 18 -51.93 14.47 19.42
CA GLU A 18 -52.33 15.79 18.91
C GLU A 18 -53.25 15.69 17.68
N ILE A 19 -52.97 14.79 16.75
CA ILE A 19 -53.77 14.55 15.55
C ILE A 19 -55.12 14.03 15.99
N TYR A 20 -55.18 13.04 16.87
CA TYR A 20 -56.42 12.44 17.40
C TYR A 20 -57.24 13.48 18.13
N SER A 21 -56.68 14.27 19.05
CA SER A 21 -57.39 15.33 19.79
C SER A 21 -58.00 16.37 18.84
N GLN A 22 -57.29 16.80 17.83
CA GLN A 22 -57.83 17.77 16.85
C GLN A 22 -58.95 17.18 16.00
N VAL A 23 -58.83 15.92 15.56
CA VAL A 23 -59.87 15.22 14.80
C VAL A 23 -61.09 15.00 15.64
N CYS A 24 -60.97 14.59 16.90
CA CYS A 24 -62.10 14.45 17.83
C CYS A 24 -62.80 15.79 18.07
N THR A 25 -62.06 16.86 18.27
CA THR A 25 -62.61 18.22 18.39
C THR A 25 -63.40 18.63 17.15
N ALA A 26 -62.81 18.42 15.96
CA ALA A 26 -63.45 18.75 14.67
C ALA A 26 -64.75 17.90 14.43
N LEU A 27 -64.76 16.62 14.79
CA LEU A 27 -65.93 15.75 14.71
C LEU A 27 -67.03 16.19 15.66
N LYS A 28 -66.68 16.58 16.89
CA LYS A 28 -67.62 17.11 17.87
C LYS A 28 -68.27 18.41 17.38
N GLU A 29 -67.50 19.32 16.80
CA GLU A 29 -67.98 20.57 16.26
C GLU A 29 -68.87 20.40 15.01
N ASN A 30 -68.57 19.49 14.10
CA ASN A 30 -69.24 19.34 12.82
C ASN A 30 -70.42 18.35 12.86
N ILE A 31 -70.34 17.29 13.63
CA ILE A 31 -71.36 16.24 13.71
C ILE A 31 -71.92 16.03 15.12
N GLY A 32 -71.49 16.77 16.12
CA GLY A 32 -71.98 16.72 17.48
C GLY A 32 -71.65 15.44 18.24
N VAL A 33 -70.71 14.61 17.75
CA VAL A 33 -70.28 13.34 18.37
C VAL A 33 -68.80 13.39 18.65
N ASP A 34 -68.45 13.10 19.92
CA ASP A 34 -67.07 12.97 20.34
C ASP A 34 -66.64 11.49 20.37
N PRO A 35 -65.79 11.03 19.46
CA PRO A 35 -65.37 9.65 19.41
C PRO A 35 -64.63 9.18 20.67
N SER A 36 -63.98 10.11 21.39
CA SER A 36 -63.21 9.77 22.62
C SER A 36 -64.09 9.35 23.83
N GLU A 37 -65.37 9.71 23.84
CA GLU A 37 -66.31 9.35 24.92
C GLU A 37 -66.64 7.85 24.95
N ASN A 38 -66.52 7.13 23.80
CA ASN A 38 -66.73 5.69 23.74
C ASN A 38 -65.61 4.99 22.96
N PRO A 39 -64.57 4.51 23.63
CA PRO A 39 -63.41 3.89 22.97
C PRO A 39 -63.72 2.64 22.11
N GLN A 40 -64.85 1.96 22.38
CA GLN A 40 -65.24 0.76 21.63
C GLN A 40 -66.22 1.07 20.47
N SER A 41 -66.58 2.31 20.26
CA SER A 41 -67.46 2.68 19.15
C SER A 41 -66.75 2.49 17.80
N ILE A 42 -67.53 2.10 16.78
CA ILE A 42 -67.01 1.97 15.41
C ILE A 42 -66.40 3.29 14.96
N LEU A 43 -66.98 4.43 15.31
CA LEU A 43 -66.49 5.75 14.98
C LEU A 43 -65.11 6.00 15.59
N ASN A 44 -64.91 5.64 16.87
CA ASN A 44 -63.63 5.79 17.53
C ASN A 44 -62.53 4.91 16.88
N VAL A 45 -62.87 3.64 16.59
CA VAL A 45 -61.92 2.71 15.94
C VAL A 45 -61.49 3.24 14.56
N LEU A 46 -62.45 3.72 13.74
CA LEU A 46 -62.15 4.30 12.45
C LEU A 46 -61.30 5.57 12.61
N THR A 47 -61.66 6.48 13.51
CA THR A 47 -60.92 7.71 13.80
C THR A 47 -59.48 7.40 14.19
N THR A 48 -59.26 6.42 15.07
CA THR A 48 -57.93 6.00 15.53
C THR A 48 -57.12 5.47 14.36
N ILE A 49 -57.70 4.60 13.51
CA ILE A 49 -56.99 4.07 12.32
C ILE A 49 -56.58 5.19 11.37
N PHE A 50 -57.45 6.16 11.08
CA PHE A 50 -57.15 7.29 10.25
C PHE A 50 -56.06 8.20 10.85
N CYS A 51 -56.14 8.48 12.16
CA CYS A 51 -55.15 9.27 12.87
C CYS A 51 -53.79 8.60 12.88
N ASP A 52 -53.75 7.27 13.03
CA ASP A 52 -52.52 6.47 12.97
C ASP A 52 -51.86 6.55 11.59
N GLN A 53 -52.61 6.41 10.49
CA GLN A 53 -52.10 6.58 9.14
C GLN A 53 -51.60 8.00 8.89
N ILE A 54 -52.27 9.02 9.40
CA ILE A 54 -51.82 10.42 9.29
C ILE A 54 -50.52 10.62 10.10
N ALA A 55 -50.44 10.04 11.32
CA ALA A 55 -49.24 10.11 12.12
C ALA A 55 -48.06 9.47 11.43
N SER A 56 -48.24 8.30 10.79
CA SER A 56 -47.22 7.64 10.00
C SER A 56 -46.71 8.52 8.85
N VAL A 57 -47.59 9.22 8.13
CA VAL A 57 -47.21 10.18 7.09
C VAL A 57 -46.37 11.35 7.64
N TRP A 58 -46.71 11.82 8.87
CA TRP A 58 -45.92 12.86 9.52
C TRP A 58 -44.53 12.37 9.93
N GLU A 59 -44.40 11.12 10.38
CA GLU A 59 -43.10 10.49 10.67
C GLU A 59 -42.25 10.32 9.44
N ASP A 60 -42.86 9.84 8.33
CA ASP A 60 -42.16 9.74 7.03
C ASP A 60 -41.68 11.10 6.53
N TYR A 61 -42.50 12.14 6.70
CA TYR A 61 -42.14 13.49 6.31
C TYR A 61 -41.03 14.07 7.18
N SER A 62 -41.04 13.77 8.49
CA SER A 62 -39.94 14.15 9.40
C SER A 62 -38.62 13.48 9.00
N SER A 63 -38.67 12.18 8.74
CA SER A 63 -37.52 11.43 8.23
C SER A 63 -37.01 11.98 6.90
N GLY A 64 -37.95 12.30 5.98
CA GLY A 64 -37.60 12.96 4.70
C GLY A 64 -36.89 14.30 4.89
N TYR A 65 -37.33 15.11 5.87
CA TYR A 65 -36.71 16.39 6.18
C TYR A 65 -35.32 16.23 6.77
N GLU A 66 -35.11 15.29 7.69
CA GLU A 66 -33.80 14.97 8.29
C GLU A 66 -32.81 14.48 7.22
N ASN A 67 -33.28 13.74 6.23
CA ASN A 67 -32.50 13.24 5.10
C ASN A 67 -32.02 14.31 4.10
N LEU A 68 -32.46 15.57 4.25
CA LEU A 68 -31.96 16.69 3.45
C LEU A 68 -30.61 17.26 3.93
N SER A 69 -30.20 16.89 5.15
CA SER A 69 -28.94 17.39 5.73
C SER A 69 -27.89 16.29 5.82
N PRO A 70 -26.65 16.53 5.36
CA PRO A 70 -25.56 15.56 5.50
C PRO A 70 -25.24 15.19 6.96
N MET A 71 -25.64 16.04 7.91
CA MET A 71 -25.38 15.81 9.34
C MET A 71 -26.35 14.80 9.96
N THR A 72 -27.57 14.69 9.41
CA THR A 72 -28.65 13.84 9.95
C THR A 72 -29.05 12.72 9.00
N ALA A 73 -28.77 12.86 7.70
CA ALA A 73 -29.07 11.85 6.69
C ALA A 73 -28.33 10.53 6.93
N GLU A 74 -28.96 9.41 6.61
CA GLU A 74 -28.42 8.07 6.75
C GLU A 74 -28.46 7.28 5.43
N GLY A 75 -27.58 6.30 5.28
CA GLY A 75 -27.53 5.38 4.14
C GLY A 75 -27.50 6.10 2.80
N VAL A 76 -28.42 5.71 1.90
CA VAL A 76 -28.49 6.25 0.52
C VAL A 76 -28.80 7.76 0.49
N ALA A 77 -29.53 8.28 1.48
CA ALA A 77 -29.81 9.71 1.56
C ALA A 77 -28.53 10.51 1.87
N LEU A 78 -27.70 10.01 2.78
CA LEU A 78 -26.39 10.58 3.05
C LEU A 78 -25.49 10.54 1.82
N ASP A 79 -25.47 9.43 1.08
CA ASP A 79 -24.68 9.30 -0.14
C ASP A 79 -25.08 10.35 -1.21
N ARG A 80 -26.39 10.62 -1.36
CA ARG A 80 -26.88 11.68 -2.24
C ARG A 80 -26.46 13.06 -1.79
N CYS A 81 -26.53 13.35 -0.49
CA CYS A 81 -26.07 14.62 0.07
C CYS A 81 -24.56 14.82 -0.17
N MET A 82 -23.77 13.75 0.01
CA MET A 82 -22.31 13.76 -0.18
C MET A 82 -21.93 14.00 -1.65
N GLN A 83 -22.69 13.42 -2.60
CA GLN A 83 -22.48 13.62 -4.04
C GLN A 83 -22.59 15.10 -4.45
N LEU A 84 -23.46 15.88 -3.82
CA LEU A 84 -23.53 17.34 -4.03
C LEU A 84 -22.23 18.03 -3.63
N GLY A 85 -21.50 17.46 -2.67
CA GLY A 85 -20.16 17.86 -2.25
C GLY A 85 -19.03 17.28 -3.10
N GLY A 86 -19.31 16.43 -4.11
CA GLY A 86 -18.31 15.74 -4.91
C GLY A 86 -17.55 14.66 -4.12
N VAL A 87 -18.19 14.07 -3.10
CA VAL A 87 -17.67 12.96 -2.30
C VAL A 87 -18.56 11.74 -2.52
N SER A 88 -17.93 10.57 -2.69
CA SER A 88 -18.61 9.28 -2.75
C SER A 88 -18.15 8.42 -1.60
N ARG A 89 -19.06 7.60 -1.06
CA ARG A 89 -18.71 6.58 -0.07
C ARG A 89 -17.69 5.61 -0.64
N ILE A 90 -16.66 5.30 0.12
CA ILE A 90 -15.70 4.27 -0.25
C ILE A 90 -16.40 2.92 -0.06
N GLY A 91 -16.57 2.20 -1.17
CA GLY A 91 -17.16 0.86 -1.17
C GLY A 91 -16.21 -0.16 -0.56
N LYS A 92 -16.69 -1.36 -0.30
CA LYS A 92 -15.86 -2.48 0.18
C LYS A 92 -14.87 -2.94 -0.90
N ALA A 93 -13.64 -3.25 -0.50
CA ALA A 93 -12.61 -3.82 -1.35
C ALA A 93 -11.97 -5.05 -0.69
N ARG A 94 -11.48 -5.97 -1.51
CA ARG A 94 -10.75 -7.14 -1.06
C ARG A 94 -9.26 -6.84 -0.99
N THR A 95 -8.57 -7.48 -0.06
CA THR A 95 -7.10 -7.45 -0.04
C THR A 95 -6.57 -8.27 -1.20
N THR A 96 -5.67 -7.71 -2.01
CA THR A 96 -5.09 -8.38 -3.17
C THR A 96 -3.60 -8.65 -2.98
N TYR A 97 -3.17 -9.84 -3.41
CA TYR A 97 -1.78 -10.29 -3.37
C TYR A 97 -1.32 -10.74 -4.74
N PHE A 98 -0.14 -10.37 -5.13
CA PHE A 98 0.61 -11.13 -6.12
C PHE A 98 1.33 -12.28 -5.41
N LEU A 99 0.77 -13.49 -5.52
CA LEU A 99 1.36 -14.67 -4.92
C LEU A 99 2.36 -15.31 -5.87
N SER A 100 3.53 -15.67 -5.34
CA SER A 100 4.54 -16.45 -6.06
C SER A 100 4.09 -17.90 -6.16
N CYS A 101 3.54 -18.28 -7.31
CA CYS A 101 3.02 -19.61 -7.61
C CYS A 101 4.09 -20.42 -8.35
N THR A 102 4.52 -21.52 -7.77
CA THR A 102 5.58 -22.37 -8.31
C THR A 102 5.00 -23.67 -8.82
N GLY A 103 5.44 -24.12 -9.99
CA GLY A 103 4.98 -25.36 -10.58
C GLY A 103 5.53 -25.63 -11.98
N LYS A 104 4.86 -26.50 -12.71
CA LYS A 104 5.21 -26.84 -14.09
C LYS A 104 4.87 -25.71 -15.06
N GLU A 105 5.71 -25.54 -16.07
CA GLU A 105 5.42 -24.65 -17.21
C GLU A 105 4.09 -25.00 -17.86
N GLY A 106 3.27 -23.98 -18.12
CA GLY A 106 1.95 -24.12 -18.74
C GLY A 106 0.82 -24.48 -17.78
N THR A 107 1.07 -24.65 -16.48
CA THR A 107 0.01 -24.90 -15.49
C THR A 107 -0.93 -23.70 -15.41
N ILE A 108 -2.22 -23.96 -15.62
CA ILE A 108 -3.28 -22.95 -15.58
C ILE A 108 -3.94 -23.00 -14.20
N ILE A 109 -3.94 -21.87 -13.52
CA ILE A 109 -4.66 -21.66 -12.26
C ILE A 109 -5.96 -20.94 -12.59
N PRO A 110 -7.12 -21.62 -12.49
CA PRO A 110 -8.40 -21.02 -12.86
C PRO A 110 -8.81 -19.92 -11.87
N ALA A 111 -9.61 -18.98 -12.36
CA ALA A 111 -10.24 -18.00 -11.48
C ALA A 111 -11.06 -18.70 -10.40
N GLY A 112 -10.99 -18.21 -9.15
CA GLY A 112 -11.64 -18.83 -8.00
C GLY A 112 -10.87 -20.00 -7.37
N ALA A 113 -9.69 -20.41 -7.89
CA ALA A 113 -8.83 -21.37 -7.22
C ALA A 113 -8.40 -20.84 -5.85
N LEU A 114 -8.49 -21.70 -4.81
CA LEU A 114 -8.32 -21.29 -3.42
C LEU A 114 -6.95 -21.67 -2.87
N VAL A 115 -6.36 -20.73 -2.14
CA VAL A 115 -5.20 -20.94 -1.28
C VAL A 115 -5.52 -20.37 0.12
N GLN A 116 -4.78 -20.75 1.14
CA GLN A 116 -5.04 -20.27 2.49
C GLN A 116 -3.77 -20.04 3.29
N THR A 117 -3.91 -19.28 4.38
CA THR A 117 -2.83 -19.08 5.34
C THR A 117 -2.52 -20.37 6.12
N SER A 118 -1.26 -20.56 6.47
CA SER A 118 -0.81 -21.62 7.37
C SER A 118 -0.94 -21.24 8.86
N THR A 119 -1.19 -19.97 9.16
CA THR A 119 -1.29 -19.41 10.50
C THR A 119 -2.75 -19.20 10.90
N SER A 120 -3.03 -19.19 12.21
CA SER A 120 -4.35 -18.86 12.77
C SER A 120 -4.49 -17.33 12.96
N PRO A 121 -5.65 -16.73 12.64
CA PRO A 121 -6.83 -17.35 12.03
C PRO A 121 -6.61 -17.69 10.56
N VAL A 122 -7.14 -18.86 10.15
CA VAL A 122 -7.06 -19.29 8.75
C VAL A 122 -7.88 -18.36 7.87
N ARG A 123 -7.26 -17.81 6.82
CA ARG A 123 -7.90 -16.96 5.81
C ARG A 123 -7.68 -17.55 4.43
N GLN A 124 -8.71 -17.46 3.60
CA GLN A 124 -8.71 -17.97 2.24
C GLN A 124 -8.57 -16.82 1.23
N PHE A 125 -7.82 -17.11 0.17
CA PHE A 125 -7.62 -16.23 -0.97
C PHE A 125 -7.97 -16.99 -2.23
N GLN A 126 -8.65 -16.33 -3.16
CA GLN A 126 -9.04 -16.90 -4.44
C GLN A 126 -8.27 -16.23 -5.58
N CYS A 127 -7.98 -16.98 -6.62
CA CYS A 127 -7.37 -16.43 -7.83
C CYS A 127 -8.34 -15.45 -8.49
N ALA A 128 -7.94 -14.20 -8.64
CA ALA A 128 -8.81 -13.13 -9.13
C ALA A 128 -9.18 -13.28 -10.62
N SER A 129 -8.25 -13.80 -11.40
CA SER A 129 -8.42 -14.08 -12.83
C SER A 129 -7.59 -15.30 -13.20
N ILE A 130 -7.82 -15.87 -14.39
CA ILE A 130 -7.04 -17.02 -14.86
C ILE A 130 -5.57 -16.64 -14.90
N GLY A 131 -4.75 -17.34 -14.10
CA GLY A 131 -3.30 -17.22 -14.06
C GLY A 131 -2.63 -18.39 -14.76
N THR A 132 -1.44 -18.19 -15.29
CA THR A 132 -0.63 -19.26 -15.88
C THR A 132 0.79 -19.21 -15.34
N ILE A 133 1.30 -20.33 -14.87
CA ILE A 133 2.70 -20.49 -14.52
C ILE A 133 3.49 -20.63 -15.80
N THR A 134 4.33 -19.65 -16.15
CA THR A 134 4.96 -19.59 -17.48
C THR A 134 6.29 -18.88 -17.48
N ILE A 135 7.19 -19.34 -18.37
CA ILE A 135 8.46 -18.66 -18.65
C ILE A 135 8.30 -17.27 -19.30
N LYS A 136 7.10 -16.90 -19.69
CA LYS A 136 6.81 -15.54 -20.19
C LYS A 136 6.62 -14.51 -19.06
N ASN A 137 6.48 -14.98 -17.83
CA ASN A 137 6.31 -14.15 -16.64
C ASN A 137 6.82 -14.89 -15.40
N TRP A 138 8.12 -14.90 -15.16
CA TRP A 138 8.71 -15.63 -14.04
C TRP A 138 9.53 -14.72 -13.12
N SER A 139 9.52 -15.02 -11.84
CA SER A 139 10.41 -14.46 -10.81
C SER A 139 11.53 -15.43 -10.42
N SER A 140 11.29 -16.74 -10.57
CA SER A 140 12.30 -17.78 -10.43
C SER A 140 12.08 -18.87 -11.49
N LEU A 141 13.15 -19.39 -12.06
CA LEU A 141 13.14 -20.38 -13.12
C LEU A 141 14.17 -21.47 -12.85
N THR A 142 13.74 -22.73 -12.77
CA THR A 142 14.65 -23.87 -12.64
C THR A 142 14.72 -24.62 -13.97
N ILE A 143 15.93 -24.74 -14.49
CA ILE A 143 16.25 -25.42 -15.74
C ILE A 143 17.26 -26.54 -15.50
N GLN A 144 17.22 -27.57 -16.36
CA GLN A 144 18.22 -28.63 -16.37
C GLN A 144 18.57 -29.05 -17.80
N PRO A 145 19.79 -29.54 -18.05
CA PRO A 145 20.13 -30.21 -19.30
C PRO A 145 19.28 -31.49 -19.49
N ILE A 146 19.14 -31.94 -20.73
CA ILE A 146 18.57 -33.26 -21.01
C ILE A 146 19.49 -34.38 -20.46
N ASP A 147 18.92 -35.53 -20.04
CA ASP A 147 19.64 -36.62 -19.33
C ASP A 147 20.85 -37.16 -20.11
N ASP A 148 20.74 -37.34 -21.43
CA ASP A 148 21.76 -37.93 -22.29
C ASP A 148 22.62 -36.90 -23.02
N ILE A 149 22.82 -35.70 -22.42
CA ILE A 149 23.55 -34.61 -23.06
C ILE A 149 25.04 -34.95 -23.19
N SER A 150 25.54 -35.01 -24.44
CA SER A 150 26.95 -35.14 -24.75
C SER A 150 27.26 -34.57 -26.14
N GLY A 151 28.53 -34.19 -26.36
CA GLY A 151 28.96 -33.62 -27.62
C GLY A 151 28.89 -32.10 -27.66
N THR A 152 28.72 -31.56 -28.86
CA THR A 152 28.76 -30.10 -29.07
C THR A 152 27.37 -29.59 -29.45
N PHE A 153 26.88 -28.62 -28.72
CA PHE A 153 25.58 -27.96 -29.00
C PHE A 153 25.70 -26.44 -28.84
N THR A 154 24.71 -25.72 -29.34
CA THR A 154 24.63 -24.28 -29.15
C THR A 154 23.63 -24.01 -28.00
N PHE A 155 24.14 -23.49 -26.89
CA PHE A 155 23.28 -22.99 -25.81
C PHE A 155 22.89 -21.55 -26.12
N SER A 156 21.60 -21.28 -26.26
CA SER A 156 21.04 -19.95 -26.47
C SER A 156 19.97 -19.65 -25.44
N PHE A 157 20.08 -18.50 -24.83
CA PHE A 157 19.12 -18.04 -23.84
C PHE A 157 18.79 -16.56 -24.11
N SER A 158 17.53 -16.22 -24.23
CA SER A 158 17.10 -14.83 -24.33
C SER A 158 16.24 -14.48 -23.11
N ILE A 159 16.44 -13.30 -22.60
CA ILE A 159 15.73 -12.77 -21.45
C ILE A 159 15.24 -11.36 -21.74
N GLU A 160 14.02 -11.08 -21.32
CA GLU A 160 13.42 -9.76 -21.35
C GLU A 160 12.94 -9.42 -19.95
N ARG A 161 13.18 -8.21 -19.48
CA ARG A 161 12.57 -7.68 -18.29
C ARG A 161 11.27 -6.99 -18.68
N SER A 162 10.15 -7.46 -18.17
CA SER A 162 8.87 -6.77 -18.30
C SER A 162 8.88 -5.54 -17.38
N ALA A 163 8.52 -4.37 -17.92
CA ALA A 163 8.27 -3.20 -17.10
C ALA A 163 7.15 -3.55 -16.10
N THR A 164 7.45 -3.52 -14.82
CA THR A 164 6.43 -3.66 -13.77
C THR A 164 5.54 -2.43 -13.85
N SER A 165 4.22 -2.63 -13.84
CA SER A 165 3.23 -1.54 -13.75
C SER A 165 3.49 -0.74 -12.47
N GLY A 166 4.19 0.38 -12.58
CA GLY A 166 4.61 1.23 -11.46
C GLY A 166 6.01 1.83 -11.61
N ASP A 167 6.91 1.21 -12.36
CA ASP A 167 8.24 1.78 -12.69
C ASP A 167 8.15 2.53 -14.01
N VAL A 168 7.73 3.78 -13.95
CA VAL A 168 7.76 4.69 -15.10
C VAL A 168 9.21 5.02 -15.40
N GLY A 169 9.77 4.38 -16.44
CA GLY A 169 11.12 4.71 -16.94
C GLY A 169 12.04 3.54 -17.27
N THR A 170 11.72 2.31 -16.89
CA THR A 170 12.43 1.12 -17.37
C THR A 170 11.85 0.67 -18.70
N ALA A 171 12.48 1.10 -19.79
CA ALA A 171 12.23 0.51 -21.11
C ALA A 171 12.41 -1.01 -21.01
N SER A 172 11.53 -1.79 -21.65
CA SER A 172 11.70 -3.23 -21.80
C SER A 172 13.08 -3.48 -22.43
N SER A 173 13.99 -4.06 -21.66
CA SER A 173 15.33 -4.39 -22.16
C SER A 173 15.37 -5.87 -22.45
N SER A 174 15.73 -6.21 -23.69
CA SER A 174 15.89 -7.59 -24.11
C SER A 174 17.37 -7.88 -24.36
N SER A 175 17.82 -9.04 -23.92
CA SER A 175 19.20 -9.49 -24.11
C SER A 175 19.21 -10.95 -24.55
N LYS A 176 19.98 -11.23 -25.60
CA LYS A 176 20.14 -12.58 -26.14
C LYS A 176 21.56 -13.06 -25.96
N PHE A 177 21.68 -14.27 -25.47
CA PHE A 177 22.93 -14.98 -25.31
C PHE A 177 22.95 -16.20 -26.26
N SER A 178 24.09 -16.49 -26.87
CA SER A 178 24.28 -17.68 -27.69
C SER A 178 25.75 -18.10 -27.69
N LYS A 179 26.01 -19.31 -27.22
CA LYS A 179 27.37 -19.86 -27.14
C LYS A 179 27.41 -21.34 -27.55
N LYS A 180 28.46 -21.74 -28.21
CA LYS A 180 28.73 -23.12 -28.56
C LYS A 180 29.46 -23.81 -27.41
N LEU A 181 28.83 -24.85 -26.82
CA LEU A 181 29.38 -25.62 -25.72
C LEU A 181 29.70 -27.05 -26.17
N THR A 182 30.82 -27.60 -25.71
CA THR A 182 31.18 -29.00 -25.90
C THR A 182 31.21 -29.65 -24.55
N VAL A 183 30.35 -30.64 -24.31
CA VAL A 183 30.15 -31.28 -23.01
C VAL A 183 30.38 -32.77 -23.08
N LYS A 184 30.83 -33.37 -21.96
CA LYS A 184 31.14 -34.79 -21.85
C LYS A 184 30.15 -35.57 -21.05
N SER A 185 29.45 -34.89 -20.14
CA SER A 185 28.46 -35.47 -19.22
C SER A 185 27.45 -34.42 -18.78
N TYR A 186 26.40 -34.87 -18.07
CA TYR A 186 25.39 -34.03 -17.48
C TYR A 186 25.97 -32.96 -16.54
N ASP A 187 26.86 -33.38 -15.61
CA ASP A 187 27.47 -32.44 -14.65
C ASP A 187 28.43 -31.44 -15.35
N ASP A 188 29.19 -31.87 -16.37
CA ASP A 188 30.01 -30.98 -17.17
C ASP A 188 29.16 -29.96 -17.93
N ALA A 189 27.95 -30.35 -18.36
CA ALA A 189 26.99 -29.45 -18.98
C ALA A 189 26.49 -28.39 -17.98
N ILE A 190 26.12 -28.80 -16.76
CA ILE A 190 25.69 -27.91 -15.69
C ILE A 190 26.76 -26.85 -15.42
N ASP A 191 28.01 -27.29 -15.18
CA ASP A 191 29.13 -26.40 -14.84
C ASP A 191 29.42 -25.38 -15.94
N LYS A 192 29.39 -25.82 -17.20
CA LYS A 192 29.61 -24.93 -18.34
C LYS A 192 28.47 -23.95 -18.59
N ILE A 193 27.21 -24.40 -18.44
CA ILE A 193 26.05 -23.52 -18.58
C ILE A 193 26.05 -22.48 -17.45
N ILE A 194 26.36 -22.85 -16.21
CA ILE A 194 26.45 -21.91 -15.08
C ILE A 194 27.54 -20.87 -15.33
N ALA A 195 28.75 -21.32 -15.75
CA ALA A 195 29.86 -20.39 -16.03
C ALA A 195 29.51 -19.35 -17.11
N GLU A 196 28.83 -19.78 -18.16
CA GLU A 196 28.37 -18.87 -19.22
C GLU A 196 27.22 -17.95 -18.76
N LEU A 197 26.27 -18.44 -17.98
CA LEU A 197 25.18 -17.62 -17.44
C LEU A 197 25.69 -16.60 -16.42
N GLN A 198 26.64 -16.97 -15.56
CA GLN A 198 27.27 -16.03 -14.61
C GLN A 198 28.09 -14.95 -15.32
N GLY A 199 28.68 -15.27 -16.47
CA GLY A 199 29.40 -14.31 -17.34
C GLY A 199 28.47 -13.43 -18.18
N PHE A 200 27.17 -13.66 -18.16
CA PHE A 200 26.21 -12.92 -18.97
C PHE A 200 25.87 -11.56 -18.33
N LYS A 201 26.40 -10.47 -18.92
CA LYS A 201 26.23 -9.10 -18.39
C LYS A 201 24.78 -8.69 -18.13
N ALA A 202 23.82 -9.23 -18.89
CA ALA A 202 22.41 -8.93 -18.68
C ALA A 202 21.92 -9.46 -17.33
N PHE A 203 22.43 -10.57 -16.83
CA PHE A 203 22.06 -11.11 -15.51
C PHE A 203 22.51 -10.18 -14.38
N GLU A 204 23.71 -9.60 -14.50
CA GLU A 204 24.18 -8.60 -13.57
C GLU A 204 23.31 -7.33 -13.62
N SER A 205 22.98 -6.84 -14.81
CA SER A 205 22.15 -5.65 -14.99
C SER A 205 20.70 -5.84 -14.53
N PHE A 206 20.17 -7.06 -14.64
CA PHE A 206 18.81 -7.41 -14.19
C PHE A 206 18.76 -7.88 -12.72
N GLY A 207 19.92 -8.05 -12.08
CA GLY A 207 20.01 -8.56 -10.70
C GLY A 207 19.67 -10.04 -10.58
N ILE A 208 19.81 -10.84 -11.65
CA ILE A 208 19.50 -12.26 -11.65
C ILE A 208 20.67 -13.04 -11.06
N SER A 209 20.39 -13.83 -10.04
CA SER A 209 21.35 -14.76 -9.43
C SER A 209 21.18 -16.17 -9.99
N VAL A 210 22.32 -16.83 -10.23
CA VAL A 210 22.37 -18.23 -10.70
C VAL A 210 22.83 -19.11 -9.54
N LYS A 211 22.01 -20.10 -9.19
CA LYS A 211 22.29 -21.08 -8.11
C LYS A 211 22.14 -22.50 -8.61
N THR A 212 22.78 -23.45 -7.96
CA THR A 212 22.55 -24.88 -8.15
C THR A 212 21.66 -25.45 -7.06
N GLU A 213 20.72 -26.25 -7.46
CA GLU A 213 19.88 -27.07 -6.57
C GLU A 213 19.99 -28.53 -6.97
N THR A 214 19.54 -29.43 -6.12
CA THR A 214 19.48 -30.86 -6.40
C THR A 214 18.00 -31.27 -6.44
N ASN A 215 17.59 -31.92 -7.54
CA ASN A 215 16.23 -32.43 -7.67
C ASN A 215 16.01 -33.70 -6.84
N GLU A 216 14.77 -34.19 -6.79
CA GLU A 216 14.39 -35.40 -6.05
C GLU A 216 15.12 -36.68 -6.53
N LYS A 217 15.65 -36.67 -7.73
CA LYS A 217 16.45 -37.78 -8.31
C LYS A 217 17.94 -37.67 -7.98
N GLY A 218 18.36 -36.66 -7.18
CA GLY A 218 19.75 -36.40 -6.84
C GLY A 218 20.56 -35.73 -7.97
N GLN A 219 19.93 -35.28 -9.06
CA GLN A 219 20.59 -34.57 -10.15
C GLN A 219 20.67 -33.08 -9.86
N ARG A 220 21.78 -32.45 -10.25
CA ARG A 220 21.97 -31.00 -10.13
C ARG A 220 21.09 -30.25 -11.14
N THR A 221 20.51 -29.17 -10.74
CA THR A 221 19.69 -28.27 -11.58
C THR A 221 20.18 -26.81 -11.42
N ILE A 222 19.85 -25.98 -12.36
CA ILE A 222 20.22 -24.56 -12.37
C ILE A 222 18.99 -23.74 -12.04
N MET A 223 19.06 -22.96 -10.96
CA MET A 223 18.02 -22.05 -10.53
C MET A 223 18.42 -20.62 -10.81
N LEU A 224 17.57 -19.90 -11.51
CA LEU A 224 17.67 -18.47 -11.81
C LEU A 224 16.68 -17.73 -10.93
N ASN A 225 17.13 -16.75 -10.15
CA ASN A 225 16.25 -15.96 -9.27
C ASN A 225 16.44 -14.47 -9.55
N GLY A 226 15.37 -13.71 -9.65
CA GLY A 226 15.38 -12.25 -9.64
C GLY A 226 15.94 -11.68 -8.34
N ALA A 227 16.36 -10.42 -8.37
CA ALA A 227 16.87 -9.73 -7.17
C ALA A 227 15.77 -9.48 -6.14
N LYS A 228 14.53 -9.29 -6.62
CA LYS A 228 13.32 -9.09 -5.80
C LYS A 228 12.26 -10.11 -6.21
N GLU A 229 11.41 -10.48 -5.26
CA GLU A 229 10.26 -11.36 -5.54
C GLU A 229 9.23 -10.74 -6.49
N SER A 230 9.21 -9.42 -6.61
CA SER A 230 8.36 -8.68 -7.55
C SER A 230 8.92 -8.64 -8.98
N ASP A 231 10.17 -9.05 -9.19
CA ASP A 231 10.76 -9.06 -10.53
C ASP A 231 10.01 -10.02 -11.44
N CYS A 232 9.79 -9.59 -12.68
CA CYS A 232 9.12 -10.37 -13.70
C CYS A 232 9.97 -10.40 -14.96
N PHE A 233 10.30 -11.59 -15.42
CA PHE A 233 11.10 -11.82 -16.61
C PHE A 233 10.37 -12.71 -17.59
N SER A 234 10.66 -12.54 -18.87
CA SER A 234 10.33 -13.52 -19.90
C SER A 234 11.61 -14.08 -20.49
N SER A 235 11.62 -15.36 -20.79
CA SER A 235 12.80 -16.01 -21.36
C SER A 235 12.49 -17.10 -22.35
N SER A 236 13.48 -17.50 -23.14
CA SER A 236 13.46 -18.71 -23.97
C SER A 236 14.63 -19.60 -23.61
N THR A 237 14.42 -20.90 -23.62
CA THR A 237 15.46 -21.92 -23.43
C THR A 237 15.80 -22.61 -24.76
N CYS A 238 16.99 -23.23 -24.84
CA CYS A 238 17.39 -24.00 -26.01
C CYS A 238 16.84 -25.45 -25.95
N GLU A 239 16.94 -26.17 -27.07
CA GLU A 239 16.45 -27.56 -27.21
C GLU A 239 17.12 -28.56 -26.25
N TYR A 240 18.33 -28.26 -25.76
CA TYR A 240 19.12 -29.12 -24.87
C TYR A 240 18.88 -28.85 -23.37
N VAL A 241 17.92 -27.96 -23.06
CA VAL A 241 17.60 -27.58 -21.69
C VAL A 241 16.11 -27.71 -21.46
N THR A 242 15.73 -28.48 -20.46
CA THR A 242 14.33 -28.65 -20.03
C THR A 242 14.02 -27.74 -18.86
N ILE A 243 12.78 -27.27 -18.80
CA ILE A 243 12.25 -26.48 -17.69
C ILE A 243 11.71 -27.45 -16.64
N VAL A 244 12.25 -27.38 -15.43
CA VAL A 244 11.82 -28.22 -14.31
C VAL A 244 10.68 -27.55 -13.57
N ARG A 245 10.88 -26.28 -13.23
CA ARG A 245 9.97 -25.53 -12.37
C ARG A 245 10.02 -24.05 -12.74
N VAL A 246 8.86 -23.41 -12.67
CA VAL A 246 8.70 -21.95 -12.89
C VAL A 246 7.96 -21.37 -11.71
N THR A 247 8.36 -20.21 -11.25
CA THR A 247 7.61 -19.39 -10.29
C THR A 247 7.09 -18.15 -10.99
N SER A 248 5.77 -18.01 -11.07
CA SER A 248 5.10 -16.83 -11.64
C SER A 248 4.30 -16.10 -10.57
N ASN A 249 4.25 -14.79 -10.67
CA ASN A 249 3.44 -13.95 -9.77
C ASN A 249 2.03 -13.85 -10.32
N ILE A 250 1.05 -14.40 -9.59
CA ILE A 250 -0.35 -14.47 -10.00
C ILE A 250 -1.20 -13.72 -8.97
N LEU A 251 -2.19 -12.97 -9.47
CA LEU A 251 -3.05 -12.15 -8.65
C LEU A 251 -4.11 -12.98 -7.92
N PHE A 252 -4.11 -12.88 -6.60
CA PHE A 252 -5.11 -13.45 -5.71
C PHE A 252 -5.78 -12.33 -4.91
N GLU A 253 -7.02 -12.54 -4.54
CA GLU A 253 -7.78 -11.66 -3.67
C GLU A 253 -8.36 -12.43 -2.48
N SER A 254 -8.54 -11.77 -1.36
CA SER A 254 -9.19 -12.37 -0.20
C SER A 254 -10.63 -12.76 -0.53
N VAL A 255 -11.11 -13.89 -0.01
CA VAL A 255 -12.52 -14.30 -0.19
C VAL A 255 -13.45 -13.30 0.50
N ASP A 256 -13.07 -12.83 1.69
CA ASP A 256 -13.79 -11.81 2.44
C ASP A 256 -13.33 -10.41 2.06
N TYR A 257 -14.21 -9.42 2.23
CA TYR A 257 -13.87 -8.01 2.12
C TYR A 257 -13.19 -7.53 3.41
N GLY A 258 -12.20 -6.67 3.28
CA GLY A 258 -11.50 -6.08 4.41
C GLY A 258 -9.98 -6.14 4.29
N ASN A 259 -9.32 -5.64 5.33
CA ASN A 259 -7.86 -5.61 5.41
C ASN A 259 -7.32 -6.92 6.00
N PHE A 260 -6.73 -7.77 5.16
CA PHE A 260 -6.14 -9.05 5.53
C PHE A 260 -4.65 -9.09 5.11
N ILE A 261 -3.85 -8.22 5.73
CA ILE A 261 -2.40 -8.23 5.54
C ILE A 261 -1.77 -9.30 6.44
N HIS A 262 -0.98 -10.16 5.83
CA HIS A 262 -0.27 -11.24 6.49
C HIS A 262 1.24 -11.11 6.28
N ALA A 263 2.01 -11.62 7.23
CA ALA A 263 3.47 -11.69 7.10
C ALA A 263 3.89 -12.53 5.88
N ASN A 264 5.08 -12.26 5.35
CA ASN A 264 5.61 -13.01 4.21
C ASN A 264 5.71 -14.51 4.52
N ASN A 265 5.50 -15.33 3.50
CA ASN A 265 5.51 -16.80 3.56
C ASN A 265 4.50 -17.42 4.54
N THR A 266 3.36 -16.78 4.76
CA THR A 266 2.27 -17.32 5.58
C THR A 266 1.11 -17.86 4.75
N ILE A 267 0.92 -17.40 3.50
CA ILE A 267 -0.06 -17.94 2.55
C ILE A 267 0.64 -19.03 1.74
N THR A 268 0.65 -20.26 2.27
CA THR A 268 1.46 -21.35 1.72
C THR A 268 0.67 -22.62 1.41
N LYS A 269 -0.58 -22.69 1.84
CA LYS A 269 -1.38 -23.90 1.69
C LYS A 269 -2.31 -23.80 0.47
N ILE A 270 -2.14 -24.72 -0.49
CA ILE A 270 -3.01 -24.89 -1.63
C ILE A 270 -4.27 -25.64 -1.17
N VAL A 271 -5.44 -25.07 -1.43
CA VAL A 271 -6.74 -25.69 -1.12
C VAL A 271 -7.32 -26.38 -2.35
N THR A 272 -7.30 -25.69 -3.50
CA THR A 272 -7.73 -26.28 -4.77
C THR A 272 -6.55 -27.02 -5.39
N ASN A 273 -6.63 -28.35 -5.42
CA ASN A 273 -5.59 -29.18 -6.03
C ASN A 273 -5.63 -29.04 -7.56
N ILE A 274 -4.50 -28.60 -8.15
CA ILE A 274 -4.33 -28.41 -9.60
C ILE A 274 -3.06 -29.14 -10.01
N ASP A 275 -3.16 -29.99 -11.03
CA ASP A 275 -2.01 -30.74 -11.54
C ASP A 275 -0.92 -29.77 -12.04
N GLY A 276 0.30 -29.98 -11.56
CA GLY A 276 1.44 -29.10 -11.87
C GLY A 276 1.56 -27.85 -11.01
N PHE A 277 0.63 -27.55 -10.09
CA PHE A 277 0.76 -26.47 -9.11
C PHE A 277 1.35 -27.03 -7.81
N GLU A 278 2.62 -26.73 -7.52
CA GLU A 278 3.38 -27.37 -6.45
C GLU A 278 3.40 -26.58 -5.15
N SER A 279 3.58 -25.28 -5.23
CA SER A 279 3.65 -24.43 -4.03
C SER A 279 3.25 -22.98 -4.30
N VAL A 280 2.86 -22.28 -3.23
CA VAL A 280 2.48 -20.87 -3.24
C VAL A 280 3.09 -20.15 -2.05
N ALA A 281 3.46 -18.89 -2.22
CA ALA A 281 3.93 -18.04 -1.12
C ALA A 281 3.59 -16.57 -1.37
N ASN A 282 3.24 -15.85 -0.31
CA ASN A 282 3.13 -14.38 -0.34
C ASN A 282 4.50 -13.78 0.01
N ARG A 283 5.13 -13.15 -0.95
CA ARG A 283 6.45 -12.52 -0.80
C ARG A 283 6.42 -11.03 -1.15
N ILE A 284 5.40 -10.62 -1.87
CA ILE A 284 5.20 -9.25 -2.36
C ILE A 284 4.20 -8.56 -1.44
N THR A 285 4.43 -7.26 -1.17
CA THR A 285 3.53 -6.44 -0.37
C THR A 285 2.14 -6.39 -1.01
N PRO A 286 1.06 -6.67 -0.26
CA PRO A 286 -0.29 -6.64 -0.78
C PRO A 286 -0.84 -5.23 -0.93
N ASN A 287 -1.89 -5.10 -1.75
CA ASN A 287 -2.79 -3.97 -1.67
C ASN A 287 -3.87 -4.26 -0.62
N SER A 288 -3.99 -3.37 0.35
CA SER A 288 -4.94 -3.51 1.45
C SER A 288 -6.38 -3.37 0.95
N GLY A 289 -7.23 -4.33 1.34
CA GLY A 289 -8.67 -4.17 1.21
C GLY A 289 -9.27 -3.40 2.38
N HIS A 290 -10.54 -3.05 2.26
CA HIS A 290 -11.29 -2.35 3.30
C HIS A 290 -12.77 -2.74 3.28
N LEU A 291 -13.42 -2.53 4.40
CA LEU A 291 -14.88 -2.61 4.48
C LEU A 291 -15.50 -1.34 3.90
N GLU A 292 -16.78 -1.41 3.59
CA GLU A 292 -17.54 -0.23 3.22
C GLU A 292 -17.56 0.78 4.37
N GLN A 293 -17.39 2.04 4.06
CA GLN A 293 -17.43 3.11 5.06
C GLN A 293 -18.81 3.14 5.76
N THR A 294 -18.77 3.23 7.07
CA THR A 294 -19.95 3.53 7.87
C THR A 294 -20.46 4.96 7.60
N ASP A 295 -21.70 5.26 7.95
CA ASP A 295 -22.24 6.62 7.80
C ASP A 295 -21.43 7.66 8.59
N ALA A 296 -20.88 7.29 9.74
CA ALA A 296 -20.03 8.17 10.54
C ALA A 296 -18.72 8.49 9.83
N GLU A 297 -18.05 7.48 9.27
CA GLU A 297 -16.80 7.66 8.51
C GLU A 297 -17.04 8.43 7.21
N ALA A 298 -18.12 8.12 6.49
CA ALA A 298 -18.50 8.80 5.27
C ALA A 298 -18.80 10.29 5.53
N ARG A 299 -19.50 10.60 6.61
CA ARG A 299 -19.79 11.97 7.05
C ARG A 299 -18.51 12.72 7.44
N SER A 300 -17.57 12.05 8.14
CA SER A 300 -16.27 12.63 8.45
C SER A 300 -15.51 12.98 7.16
N SER A 301 -15.42 12.05 6.23
CA SER A 301 -14.75 12.27 4.92
C SER A 301 -15.38 13.43 4.15
N TYR A 302 -16.71 13.60 4.22
CA TYR A 302 -17.42 14.72 3.60
C TYR A 302 -17.06 16.06 4.24
N ILE A 303 -17.03 16.12 5.58
CA ILE A 303 -16.66 17.34 6.32
C ILE A 303 -15.21 17.71 6.03
N ASP A 304 -14.30 16.72 6.05
CA ASP A 304 -12.88 16.93 5.74
C ASP A 304 -12.68 17.45 4.31
N ARG A 305 -13.42 16.91 3.35
CA ARG A 305 -13.38 17.39 1.96
C ARG A 305 -13.89 18.81 1.82
N LEU A 306 -14.95 19.18 2.55
CA LEU A 306 -15.47 20.54 2.54
C LEU A 306 -14.48 21.53 3.19
N ALA A 307 -13.86 21.14 4.29
CA ALA A 307 -12.84 21.94 4.97
C ALA A 307 -11.59 22.13 4.08
N ASN A 308 -11.21 21.10 3.32
CA ASN A 308 -10.03 21.11 2.44
C ASN A 308 -10.29 21.73 1.04
N ARG A 309 -11.48 22.23 0.77
CA ARG A 309 -11.82 22.92 -0.50
C ARG A 309 -11.17 24.30 -0.69
N ALA A 310 -10.30 24.72 0.19
CA ALA A 310 -9.45 25.89 -0.04
C ALA A 310 -8.44 25.57 -1.16
N LEU A 311 -8.89 25.58 -2.41
CA LEU A 311 -8.04 25.39 -3.59
C LEU A 311 -6.93 26.45 -3.59
N GLY A 312 -5.73 26.06 -4.01
CA GLY A 312 -4.60 26.96 -4.17
C GLY A 312 -3.70 27.12 -2.95
N THR A 313 -4.00 26.46 -1.83
CA THR A 313 -3.08 26.44 -0.67
C THR A 313 -2.21 25.19 -0.68
N VAL A 314 -0.98 25.31 -0.18
CA VAL A 314 -0.06 24.18 0.00
C VAL A 314 -0.69 23.08 0.87
N ALA A 315 -1.41 23.47 1.93
CA ALA A 315 -2.08 22.53 2.82
C ALA A 315 -3.16 21.72 2.12
N SER A 316 -3.93 22.34 1.20
CA SER A 316 -4.95 21.62 0.42
C SER A 316 -4.33 20.63 -0.56
N ILE A 317 -3.23 21.00 -1.22
CA ILE A 317 -2.50 20.10 -2.13
C ILE A 317 -2.01 18.87 -1.37
N VAL A 318 -1.39 19.05 -0.19
CA VAL A 318 -0.92 17.96 0.67
C VAL A 318 -2.06 17.05 1.09
N SER A 319 -3.19 17.61 1.52
CA SER A 319 -4.37 16.83 1.91
C SER A 319 -4.93 15.99 0.75
N ILE A 320 -5.02 16.58 -0.45
CA ILE A 320 -5.50 15.90 -1.64
C ILE A 320 -4.53 14.78 -2.07
N LEU A 321 -3.22 14.98 -1.92
CA LEU A 321 -2.24 13.93 -2.19
C LEU A 321 -2.46 12.69 -1.32
N TYR A 322 -2.77 12.85 -0.03
CA TYR A 322 -3.08 11.74 0.85
C TYR A 322 -4.42 11.06 0.53
N SER A 323 -5.42 11.83 0.08
CA SER A 323 -6.76 11.29 -0.16
C SER A 323 -6.94 10.67 -1.55
N ASP A 324 -6.33 11.27 -2.58
CA ASP A 324 -6.66 10.98 -3.98
C ASP A 324 -5.54 10.22 -4.71
N VAL A 325 -4.33 10.12 -4.13
CA VAL A 325 -3.20 9.41 -4.74
C VAL A 325 -2.86 8.16 -3.96
N GLU A 326 -3.16 7.01 -4.55
CA GLU A 326 -2.85 5.71 -3.95
C GLU A 326 -1.34 5.54 -3.74
N GLY A 327 -0.97 5.02 -2.56
CA GLY A 327 0.41 4.71 -2.21
C GLY A 327 1.23 5.90 -1.70
N VAL A 328 0.67 7.08 -1.52
CA VAL A 328 1.34 8.19 -0.84
C VAL A 328 1.43 7.88 0.65
N THR A 329 2.66 7.78 1.15
CA THR A 329 2.96 7.50 2.57
C THR A 329 3.37 8.76 3.34
N TYR A 330 3.90 9.76 2.63
CA TYR A 330 4.27 11.05 3.20
C TYR A 330 4.11 12.15 2.16
N ALA A 331 3.56 13.29 2.58
CA ALA A 331 3.52 14.51 1.79
C ALA A 331 3.64 15.73 2.71
N THR A 332 4.41 16.70 2.27
CA THR A 332 4.50 18.02 2.91
C THR A 332 4.75 19.07 1.84
N GLY A 333 4.51 20.33 2.18
CA GLY A 333 4.72 21.38 1.20
C GLY A 333 5.25 22.67 1.84
N TYR A 334 5.96 23.40 1.04
CA TYR A 334 6.60 24.66 1.37
C TYR A 334 6.23 25.70 0.32
N GLN A 335 6.26 26.97 0.68
CA GLN A 335 6.04 28.07 -0.25
C GLN A 335 7.09 29.16 -0.05
N ASN A 336 7.44 29.82 -1.12
CA ASN A 336 8.19 31.06 -1.11
C ASN A 336 7.30 32.14 -1.74
N ASP A 337 6.78 33.04 -0.90
CA ASP A 337 5.91 34.15 -1.28
C ASP A 337 6.67 35.48 -1.41
N THR A 338 8.00 35.44 -1.27
CA THR A 338 8.86 36.59 -1.41
C THR A 338 9.30 36.84 -2.86
N ASP A 339 9.87 38.01 -3.14
CA ASP A 339 10.43 38.38 -4.45
C ASP A 339 11.87 37.88 -4.65
N GLU A 340 12.43 37.16 -3.68
CA GLU A 340 13.82 36.66 -3.72
C GLU A 340 13.81 35.13 -3.57
N THR A 341 14.89 34.48 -4.03
CA THR A 341 15.13 33.06 -3.78
C THR A 341 15.41 32.85 -2.30
N ASP A 342 14.69 31.94 -1.67
CA ASP A 342 14.86 31.67 -0.25
C ASP A 342 16.12 30.86 0.09
N ALA A 343 16.36 30.64 1.39
CA ALA A 343 17.53 29.93 1.89
C ALA A 343 17.59 28.44 1.42
N ASP A 344 16.46 27.87 1.05
CA ASP A 344 16.33 26.49 0.53
C ASP A 344 16.43 26.42 -1.01
N GLY A 345 16.65 27.54 -1.68
CA GLY A 345 16.80 27.61 -3.14
C GLY A 345 15.47 27.67 -3.91
N ARG A 346 14.33 27.86 -3.23
CA ARG A 346 13.03 28.01 -3.90
C ARG A 346 12.94 29.37 -4.58
N PRO A 347 12.64 29.41 -5.89
CA PRO A 347 12.45 30.67 -6.61
C PRO A 347 11.37 31.54 -6.00
N PRO A 348 11.34 32.85 -6.32
CA PRO A 348 10.22 33.71 -5.98
C PRO A 348 8.87 33.14 -6.43
N HIS A 349 7.82 33.36 -5.63
CA HIS A 349 6.45 32.96 -5.95
C HIS A 349 6.32 31.48 -6.37
N SER A 350 6.91 30.58 -5.60
CA SER A 350 6.91 29.15 -5.89
C SER A 350 6.42 28.31 -4.71
N ILE A 351 5.94 27.11 -5.03
CA ILE A 351 5.63 26.06 -4.08
C ILE A 351 6.54 24.86 -4.32
N GLU A 352 6.95 24.20 -3.27
CA GLU A 352 7.65 22.93 -3.31
C GLU A 352 6.83 21.88 -2.57
N ILE A 353 6.47 20.81 -3.23
CA ILE A 353 5.77 19.67 -2.63
C ILE A 353 6.76 18.52 -2.53
N VAL A 354 6.97 18.00 -1.33
CA VAL A 354 7.83 16.86 -1.02
C VAL A 354 6.95 15.64 -0.80
N VAL A 355 7.11 14.59 -1.60
CA VAL A 355 6.21 13.42 -1.59
C VAL A 355 7.00 12.12 -1.54
N GLN A 356 6.50 11.15 -0.77
CA GLN A 356 6.93 9.77 -0.77
C GLN A 356 5.79 8.85 -1.19
N GLY A 357 6.09 7.94 -2.13
CA GLY A 357 5.07 7.05 -2.68
C GLY A 357 4.16 7.72 -3.71
N GLY A 358 3.15 6.99 -4.16
CA GLY A 358 2.27 7.41 -5.24
C GLY A 358 2.95 7.46 -6.62
N SER A 359 2.18 7.32 -7.70
CA SER A 359 2.74 7.43 -9.06
C SER A 359 3.05 8.87 -9.42
N ASP A 360 4.13 9.09 -10.19
CA ASP A 360 4.60 10.43 -10.57
C ASP A 360 3.54 11.23 -11.33
N ALA A 361 2.82 10.58 -12.26
CA ALA A 361 1.77 11.23 -13.02
C ALA A 361 0.56 11.62 -12.14
N ALA A 362 0.16 10.77 -11.19
CA ALA A 362 -0.93 11.09 -10.28
C ALA A 362 -0.56 12.26 -9.34
N VAL A 363 0.65 12.26 -8.80
CA VAL A 363 1.18 13.36 -7.98
C VAL A 363 1.22 14.66 -8.77
N ALA A 364 1.78 14.62 -9.99
CA ALA A 364 1.85 15.79 -10.87
C ALA A 364 0.44 16.34 -11.21
N ASN A 365 -0.51 15.46 -11.52
CA ASN A 365 -1.89 15.87 -11.82
C ASN A 365 -2.55 16.55 -10.61
N VAL A 366 -2.38 16.02 -9.41
CA VAL A 366 -2.93 16.65 -8.20
C VAL A 366 -2.31 18.03 -7.97
N ILE A 367 -1.00 18.17 -8.08
CA ILE A 367 -0.33 19.47 -7.90
C ILE A 367 -0.79 20.46 -8.97
N TRP A 368 -0.83 20.05 -10.25
CA TRP A 368 -1.25 20.90 -11.37
C TRP A 368 -2.66 21.43 -11.21
N ASN A 369 -3.60 20.55 -10.87
CA ASN A 369 -5.03 20.89 -10.78
C ASN A 369 -5.37 21.73 -9.54
N ASN A 370 -4.51 21.71 -8.52
CA ASN A 370 -4.80 22.37 -7.24
C ASN A 370 -3.86 23.53 -6.91
N LYS A 371 -2.76 23.74 -7.66
CA LYS A 371 -1.91 24.91 -7.45
C LYS A 371 -2.61 26.19 -7.92
N ALA A 372 -2.31 27.31 -7.30
CA ALA A 372 -2.83 28.61 -7.77
C ALA A 372 -2.24 28.95 -9.15
N ALA A 373 -3.05 29.64 -9.97
CA ALA A 373 -2.61 30.13 -11.28
C ALA A 373 -1.44 31.12 -11.12
N GLY A 374 -0.42 30.96 -11.97
CA GLY A 374 0.77 31.81 -11.94
C GLY A 374 1.85 31.39 -10.92
N ILE A 375 1.57 30.47 -10.00
CA ILE A 375 2.55 29.96 -9.05
C ILE A 375 3.37 28.84 -9.69
N ARG A 376 4.71 28.96 -9.62
CA ARG A 376 5.64 27.93 -10.10
C ARG A 376 5.68 26.77 -9.09
N ALA A 377 5.57 25.53 -9.59
CA ALA A 377 5.96 24.35 -8.83
C ALA A 377 7.47 24.14 -8.99
N TYR A 378 8.17 23.92 -7.89
CA TYR A 378 9.63 23.76 -7.79
C TYR A 378 9.96 22.42 -7.12
N GLY A 379 11.07 21.81 -7.51
CA GLY A 379 11.55 20.58 -6.90
C GLY A 379 12.75 19.98 -7.61
N SER A 380 13.31 18.93 -6.99
CA SER A 380 14.46 18.19 -7.52
C SER A 380 14.09 17.08 -8.51
N TYR A 381 12.78 16.84 -8.70
CA TYR A 381 12.22 15.82 -9.58
C TYR A 381 11.14 16.44 -10.47
N TYR A 382 10.89 15.86 -11.64
CA TYR A 382 9.86 16.35 -12.54
C TYR A 382 8.98 15.23 -13.09
N SER A 383 7.76 15.58 -13.43
CA SER A 383 6.83 14.72 -14.17
C SER A 383 5.88 15.57 -15.01
N TYR A 384 5.01 14.93 -15.74
CA TYR A 384 4.05 15.60 -16.60
C TYR A 384 2.63 15.39 -16.06
N ALA A 385 1.90 16.49 -15.93
CA ALA A 385 0.48 16.50 -15.65
C ALA A 385 -0.30 16.65 -16.96
N THR A 386 -1.55 16.19 -16.98
CA THR A 386 -2.47 16.40 -18.10
C THR A 386 -3.44 17.52 -17.75
N ASP A 387 -3.49 18.58 -18.57
CA ASP A 387 -4.44 19.66 -18.38
C ASP A 387 -5.86 19.26 -18.87
N THR A 388 -6.84 20.14 -18.65
CA THR A 388 -8.25 19.92 -19.02
C THR A 388 -8.45 19.78 -20.55
N ASN A 389 -7.49 20.19 -21.36
CA ASN A 389 -7.50 20.08 -22.81
C ASN A 389 -6.76 18.85 -23.33
N GLY A 390 -6.19 18.03 -22.43
CA GLY A 390 -5.41 16.84 -22.76
C GLY A 390 -3.94 17.14 -23.09
N ASN A 391 -3.44 18.38 -22.88
CA ASN A 391 -2.05 18.71 -23.12
C ASN A 391 -1.17 18.31 -21.94
N SER A 392 0.06 17.88 -22.23
CA SER A 392 1.06 17.53 -21.24
C SER A 392 1.71 18.80 -20.68
N GLN A 393 1.68 18.94 -19.36
CA GLN A 393 2.21 20.09 -18.63
C GLN A 393 3.39 19.67 -17.76
N TYR A 394 4.56 20.25 -17.99
CA TYR A 394 5.77 20.01 -17.20
C TYR A 394 5.59 20.55 -15.77
N LEU A 395 5.92 19.75 -14.78
CA LEU A 395 5.77 20.11 -13.37
C LEU A 395 6.91 19.53 -12.53
N GLU A 396 7.46 20.35 -11.66
CA GLU A 396 8.52 19.98 -10.72
C GLU A 396 7.94 19.73 -9.32
N PHE A 397 8.49 18.77 -8.60
CA PHE A 397 8.24 18.49 -7.19
C PHE A 397 9.44 17.73 -6.60
N THR A 398 9.47 17.49 -5.31
CA THR A 398 10.58 16.80 -4.65
C THR A 398 10.17 15.40 -4.21
N ARG A 399 10.96 14.38 -4.55
CA ARG A 399 10.82 13.02 -4.03
C ARG A 399 11.64 12.85 -2.76
N VAL A 400 11.06 12.17 -1.77
CA VAL A 400 11.79 11.80 -0.57
C VAL A 400 12.89 10.81 -0.93
N LYS A 401 14.12 11.09 -0.48
CA LYS A 401 15.30 10.23 -0.66
C LYS A 401 15.54 9.43 0.59
N THR A 402 15.68 8.11 0.45
CA THR A 402 16.11 7.26 1.55
C THR A 402 17.59 7.43 1.79
N VAL A 403 17.97 7.72 3.03
CA VAL A 403 19.36 7.78 3.51
C VAL A 403 19.50 6.85 4.71
N TYR A 404 20.71 6.34 4.93
CA TYR A 404 20.94 5.42 6.04
C TYR A 404 21.47 6.17 7.25
N LEU A 405 20.87 5.93 8.41
CA LEU A 405 21.40 6.35 9.69
C LEU A 405 22.44 5.33 10.15
N LEU A 406 23.71 5.69 10.05
CA LEU A 406 24.82 4.88 10.54
C LEU A 406 25.04 5.19 12.02
N LEU A 407 25.12 4.15 12.84
CA LEU A 407 25.22 4.23 14.28
C LEU A 407 26.52 3.56 14.79
N SER A 408 27.22 4.24 15.69
CA SER A 408 28.27 3.64 16.52
C SER A 408 27.80 3.64 17.96
N ILE A 409 27.68 2.46 18.54
CA ILE A 409 27.11 2.23 19.88
C ILE A 409 28.20 1.63 20.76
N LYS A 410 28.55 2.32 21.83
CA LYS A 410 29.45 1.81 22.88
C LYS A 410 28.64 1.40 24.08
N ILE A 411 28.85 0.18 24.53
CA ILE A 411 28.09 -0.42 25.64
C ILE A 411 29.07 -0.74 26.78
N THR A 412 28.75 -0.24 27.97
CA THR A 412 29.40 -0.67 29.20
C THR A 412 28.48 -1.64 29.93
N SER A 413 29.04 -2.75 30.42
CA SER A 413 28.29 -3.80 31.10
C SER A 413 28.86 -4.07 32.46
N ALA A 414 28.01 -4.18 33.47
CA ALA A 414 28.37 -4.63 34.81
C ALA A 414 28.47 -6.16 34.95
N GLY A 415 28.25 -6.87 33.83
CA GLY A 415 28.23 -8.35 33.78
C GLY A 415 26.83 -8.89 33.40
N GLY A 416 26.77 -10.09 32.82
CA GLY A 416 25.49 -10.74 32.48
C GLY A 416 24.87 -10.34 31.13
N LEU A 417 25.67 -9.82 30.19
CA LEU A 417 25.23 -9.69 28.78
C LEU A 417 25.12 -11.07 28.14
N ASP A 418 23.99 -11.30 27.47
CA ASP A 418 23.78 -12.51 26.66
C ASP A 418 24.73 -12.53 25.46
N ASP A 419 25.10 -13.71 24.96
CA ASP A 419 26.03 -13.84 23.83
C ASP A 419 25.49 -13.24 22.53
N ASP A 420 24.17 -13.12 22.39
CA ASP A 420 23.44 -12.59 21.20
C ASP A 420 23.07 -11.12 21.30
N TYR A 421 23.57 -10.36 22.30
CA TYR A 421 23.19 -8.99 22.54
C TYR A 421 23.35 -8.07 21.32
N GLU A 422 24.39 -8.29 20.49
CA GLU A 422 24.63 -7.47 19.28
C GLU A 422 23.55 -7.66 18.23
N GLU A 423 23.14 -8.91 17.98
CA GLU A 423 22.10 -9.22 17.00
C GLU A 423 20.75 -8.66 17.45
N ARG A 424 20.45 -8.78 18.74
CA ARG A 424 19.22 -8.25 19.34
C ARG A 424 19.17 -6.73 19.27
N ILE A 425 20.25 -6.03 19.56
CA ILE A 425 20.29 -4.56 19.42
C ILE A 425 20.11 -4.13 17.96
N LYS A 426 20.79 -4.80 17.03
CA LYS A 426 20.64 -4.53 15.60
C LYS A 426 19.20 -4.74 15.13
N ALA A 427 18.57 -5.83 15.52
CA ALA A 427 17.19 -6.15 15.20
C ALA A 427 16.22 -5.10 15.81
N LEU A 428 16.43 -4.74 17.08
CA LEU A 428 15.60 -3.78 17.79
C LEU A 428 15.64 -2.38 17.14
N LEU A 429 16.84 -1.89 16.84
CA LEU A 429 17.00 -0.57 16.22
C LEU A 429 16.59 -0.53 14.74
N SER A 430 16.72 -1.64 14.03
CA SER A 430 16.26 -1.71 12.63
C SER A 430 14.74 -1.65 12.48
N ASN A 431 13.99 -1.87 13.56
CA ASN A 431 12.54 -1.69 13.59
C ASN A 431 12.11 -0.25 13.85
N GLU A 432 13.05 0.62 14.27
CA GLU A 432 12.77 2.04 14.45
C GLU A 432 12.75 2.76 13.11
N SER A 433 11.68 3.54 12.88
CA SER A 433 11.48 4.30 11.64
C SER A 433 11.49 5.80 11.93
N PRO A 434 12.65 6.48 11.81
CA PRO A 434 12.70 7.93 11.98
C PRO A 434 11.82 8.64 10.94
N GLU A 435 11.20 9.74 11.36
CA GLU A 435 10.32 10.51 10.48
C GLU A 435 11.09 11.28 9.42
N VAL A 436 10.46 11.46 8.25
CA VAL A 436 11.01 12.26 7.14
C VAL A 436 11.23 13.71 7.57
N GLY A 437 12.39 14.27 7.26
CA GLY A 437 12.70 15.67 7.47
C GLY A 437 12.81 16.14 8.92
N LYS A 438 12.73 15.21 9.90
CA LYS A 438 12.86 15.57 11.31
C LYS A 438 14.22 15.18 11.88
N PRO A 439 14.86 16.07 12.65
CA PRO A 439 16.14 15.78 13.28
C PRO A 439 16.03 14.60 14.25
N ILE A 440 16.98 13.68 14.19
CA ILE A 440 16.99 12.46 14.98
C ILE A 440 17.71 12.73 16.29
N ARG A 441 17.00 12.53 17.39
CA ARG A 441 17.57 12.59 18.76
C ARG A 441 18.08 11.20 19.12
N LEU A 442 19.38 10.99 19.04
CA LEU A 442 20.01 9.69 19.30
C LEU A 442 19.71 9.13 20.69
N GLN A 443 19.48 10.00 21.67
CA GLN A 443 19.08 9.59 23.03
C GLN A 443 17.78 8.78 23.08
N ARG A 444 16.87 8.98 22.12
CA ARG A 444 15.65 8.17 22.05
C ARG A 444 15.92 6.70 21.71
N LEU A 445 17.02 6.41 21.00
CA LEU A 445 17.42 5.06 20.62
C LEU A 445 18.11 4.32 21.78
N ILE A 446 18.51 5.01 22.85
CA ILE A 446 19.10 4.38 24.05
C ILE A 446 18.04 3.65 24.86
N ARG A 447 16.86 4.23 24.98
CA ARG A 447 15.77 3.68 25.80
C ARG A 447 15.38 2.26 25.40
N PRO A 448 15.08 1.93 24.14
CA PRO A 448 14.77 0.57 23.73
C PRO A 448 15.89 -0.43 24.07
N ILE A 449 17.16 -0.02 23.97
CA ILE A 449 18.30 -0.87 24.32
C ILE A 449 18.29 -1.21 25.80
N LEU A 450 18.16 -0.20 26.69
CA LEU A 450 18.16 -0.39 28.14
C LEU A 450 16.94 -1.19 28.63
N GLU A 451 15.79 -1.06 27.98
CA GLU A 451 14.56 -1.78 28.36
C GLU A 451 14.56 -3.26 27.92
N ASN A 452 15.24 -3.59 26.81
CA ASN A 452 15.14 -4.93 26.21
C ASN A 452 16.42 -5.79 26.32
N ILE A 453 17.56 -5.21 26.68
CA ILE A 453 18.83 -5.91 26.78
C ILE A 453 19.30 -5.91 28.24
N SER A 454 19.32 -7.10 28.84
CA SER A 454 19.77 -7.27 30.24
C SER A 454 21.28 -7.10 30.35
N GLY A 455 21.75 -6.57 31.48
CA GLY A 455 23.18 -6.45 31.79
C GLY A 455 23.87 -5.23 31.14
N VAL A 456 23.13 -4.34 30.48
CA VAL A 456 23.66 -3.07 29.98
C VAL A 456 23.55 -2.02 31.08
N ASP A 457 24.68 -1.40 31.43
CA ASP A 457 24.77 -0.36 32.46
C ASP A 457 24.77 1.03 31.84
N TYR A 458 25.53 1.22 30.76
CA TYR A 458 25.61 2.50 30.08
C TYR A 458 25.75 2.34 28.57
N VAL A 459 25.12 3.25 27.82
CA VAL A 459 25.12 3.28 26.35
C VAL A 459 25.49 4.67 25.84
N GLU A 460 26.54 4.76 25.03
CA GLU A 460 26.88 5.94 24.26
C GLU A 460 26.54 5.68 22.77
N ILE A 461 25.74 6.56 22.17
CA ILE A 461 25.36 6.45 20.75
C ILE A 461 25.88 7.67 19.99
N ARG A 462 26.54 7.43 18.89
CA ARG A 462 26.90 8.40 17.85
C ARG A 462 26.25 8.02 16.54
N GLY A 463 25.92 9.00 15.72
CA GLY A 463 25.26 8.74 14.44
C GLY A 463 25.59 9.76 13.38
N THR A 464 25.49 9.31 12.12
CA THR A 464 25.59 10.17 10.93
C THR A 464 24.70 9.63 9.82
N LEU A 465 24.30 10.50 8.89
CA LEU A 465 23.57 10.08 7.68
C LEU A 465 24.55 9.78 6.56
N ASN A 466 24.29 8.74 5.80
CA ASN A 466 25.06 8.35 4.62
C ASN A 466 24.13 7.78 3.54
N GLU A 467 24.56 7.86 2.28
CA GLU A 467 23.87 7.19 1.16
C GLU A 467 24.12 5.68 1.12
N LYS A 468 25.19 5.21 1.76
CA LYS A 468 25.54 3.79 1.87
C LYS A 468 25.15 3.24 3.22
N SER A 469 24.70 2.01 3.25
CA SER A 469 24.21 1.33 4.45
C SER A 469 25.33 0.71 5.34
N ASP A 470 26.59 0.84 4.96
CA ASP A 470 27.72 0.22 5.66
C ASP A 470 28.45 1.21 6.57
N VAL A 471 28.47 0.91 7.87
CA VAL A 471 29.14 1.73 8.90
C VAL A 471 30.66 1.53 8.94
N SER A 472 31.20 0.49 8.29
CA SER A 472 32.64 0.15 8.36
C SER A 472 33.52 1.27 7.76
N SER A 473 33.01 2.04 6.82
CA SER A 473 33.72 3.12 6.13
C SER A 473 33.71 4.46 6.85
N VAL A 474 33.03 4.57 8.02
CA VAL A 474 32.86 5.82 8.75
C VAL A 474 33.54 5.74 10.12
N GLU A 475 34.37 6.77 10.44
CA GLU A 475 35.04 6.87 11.74
C GLU A 475 34.09 7.47 12.78
N ASP A 476 34.16 6.95 14.03
CA ASP A 476 33.36 7.43 15.17
C ASP A 476 33.55 8.94 15.43
N SER A 477 34.75 9.46 15.13
CA SER A 477 35.09 10.89 15.32
C SER A 477 34.28 11.83 14.42
N SER A 478 33.79 11.33 13.27
CA SER A 478 32.98 12.10 12.32
C SER A 478 31.48 12.02 12.61
N MET A 479 31.07 11.19 13.56
CA MET A 479 29.66 11.00 13.90
C MET A 479 29.20 12.01 14.94
N ALA A 480 27.99 12.56 14.75
CA ALA A 480 27.38 13.49 15.69
C ALA A 480 26.98 12.82 16.99
N VAL A 481 27.03 13.57 18.08
CA VAL A 481 26.55 13.20 19.42
C VAL A 481 25.26 13.95 19.70
N GLY A 482 24.23 13.26 20.13
CA GLY A 482 22.96 13.84 20.57
C GLY A 482 21.92 14.02 19.48
N VAL A 483 22.18 14.84 18.46
CA VAL A 483 21.19 15.12 17.40
C VAL A 483 21.84 15.01 16.03
N VAL A 484 21.21 14.25 15.14
CA VAL A 484 21.57 14.18 13.71
C VAL A 484 20.59 15.01 12.92
N ALA A 485 21.07 16.02 12.20
CA ALA A 485 20.25 16.84 11.32
C ALA A 485 19.80 16.02 10.09
N VAL A 486 18.55 16.17 9.71
CA VAL A 486 17.93 15.50 8.56
C VAL A 486 17.35 16.58 7.65
N SER A 487 17.67 16.54 6.36
CA SER A 487 17.08 17.44 5.38
C SER A 487 15.62 17.09 5.13
N LYS A 488 14.80 18.10 4.78
CA LYS A 488 13.35 17.96 4.55
C LYS A 488 12.93 16.88 3.55
N GLU A 489 13.83 16.52 2.63
CA GLU A 489 13.62 15.49 1.59
C GLU A 489 14.22 14.13 1.96
N GLN A 490 14.77 13.96 3.15
CA GLN A 490 15.44 12.73 3.56
C GLN A 490 14.59 11.91 4.52
N GLN A 491 14.50 10.62 4.25
CA GLN A 491 14.00 9.62 5.17
C GLN A 491 15.15 8.77 5.67
N PRO A 492 15.52 8.90 6.94
CA PRO A 492 16.53 8.04 7.53
C PRO A 492 16.00 6.61 7.71
N LEU A 493 16.81 5.63 7.33
CA LEU A 493 16.54 4.22 7.55
C LEU A 493 17.67 3.62 8.39
N ILE A 494 17.30 2.87 9.41
CA ILE A 494 18.26 2.12 10.24
C ILE A 494 18.30 0.67 9.75
N VAL A 495 19.49 0.19 9.38
CA VAL A 495 19.69 -1.19 8.93
C VAL A 495 20.79 -1.87 9.75
N ALA A 496 20.73 -3.17 9.88
CA ALA A 496 21.68 -3.93 10.72
C ALA A 496 23.16 -3.69 10.35
N ASN A 497 23.47 -3.59 9.05
CA ASN A 497 24.83 -3.30 8.55
C ASN A 497 25.29 -1.87 8.85
N GLY A 498 24.37 -0.96 9.13
CA GLY A 498 24.62 0.43 9.52
C GLY A 498 24.93 0.60 11.01
N ILE A 499 24.96 -0.46 11.78
CA ILE A 499 25.14 -0.41 13.23
C ILE A 499 26.44 -1.10 13.61
N ARG A 500 27.36 -0.34 14.22
CA ARG A 500 28.58 -0.83 14.86
C ARG A 500 28.37 -0.84 16.36
N ILE A 501 28.67 -1.98 17.01
CA ILE A 501 28.57 -2.13 18.46
C ILE A 501 29.96 -2.44 18.99
N VAL A 502 30.36 -1.72 20.04
CA VAL A 502 31.65 -1.89 20.71
C VAL A 502 31.40 -2.04 22.22
N LYS A 503 31.81 -3.17 22.78
CA LYS A 503 31.79 -3.38 24.23
C LYS A 503 33.00 -2.68 24.83
N VAL A 504 32.75 -1.80 25.78
CA VAL A 504 33.77 -1.14 26.57
C VAL A 504 33.82 -1.87 27.92
N SER A 505 34.98 -2.37 28.27
CA SER A 505 35.23 -3.08 29.55
C SER A 505 35.38 -2.11 30.71
#